data_87f671c4f5586eefa4c2957376503feb
#
_entry.id   87f671c4f5586eefa4c2957376503feb
#
_cell.length_a   1.000
_cell.length_b   1.000
_cell.length_c   1.000
_cell.angle_alpha   90.00
_cell.angle_beta   90.00
_cell.angle_gamma   90.00
#
_symmetry.space_group_name_H-M   'P 1'
#
loop_
_entity.id
_entity.type
_entity.pdbx_description
1 polymer ?
#
loop_
_entity_poly.entity_id
_entity_poly.type
_entity_poly.pdbx_seq_one_letter_code
_entity_poly.pdbx_strand_id
1 'polypeptide(L)'
;VHDPLKWREVGDDLLADSGVQVLYHTVVSDVMMDGGERVAGVVAYTKQGKLRVTAKITIDASGDADVTAMAGLPTYRSLNGVIQNPTMIFRINGVDVKRFLDTYGDNSVLLGPVVEMIQKANASGKYALPRQKIFLFPTPRPDQLLCNCTRILGEDGRDLDPLVAADLTEAEIQGRKQVREYERFFRDYLAGCEHAYVNDTGVQVGIRQSRQAMGVATLANSDV
;
A
#
# COMPACT_ATOMS: atom_id res chain seq x y z
N VAL A 1 -16.34 4.69 3.55
CA VAL A 1 -15.49 4.34 2.39
C VAL A 1 -15.19 5.60 1.61
N HIS A 2 -13.94 5.79 1.19
CA HIS A 2 -13.50 6.98 0.46
C HIS A 2 -13.50 6.70 -1.05
N ASP A 3 -13.79 7.73 -1.86
CA ASP A 3 -13.44 7.70 -3.28
C ASP A 3 -11.95 8.05 -3.41
N PRO A 4 -11.09 7.12 -3.88
CA PRO A 4 -9.65 7.38 -3.97
C PRO A 4 -9.28 8.51 -4.95
N LEU A 5 -10.14 8.78 -5.94
CA LEU A 5 -9.95 9.91 -6.85
C LEU A 5 -10.23 11.24 -6.13
N LYS A 6 -11.37 11.32 -5.46
CA LYS A 6 -11.75 12.52 -4.68
C LYS A 6 -10.77 12.80 -3.56
N TRP A 7 -10.22 11.76 -2.93
CA TRP A 7 -9.20 11.94 -1.91
C TRP A 7 -7.93 12.65 -2.45
N ARG A 8 -7.51 12.31 -3.67
CA ARG A 8 -6.37 12.99 -4.32
C ARG A 8 -6.70 14.44 -4.66
N GLU A 9 -7.87 14.71 -5.24
CA GLU A 9 -8.33 16.06 -5.56
C GLU A 9 -8.36 16.95 -4.31
N VAL A 10 -8.95 16.46 -3.22
CA VAL A 10 -9.00 17.18 -1.93
C VAL A 10 -7.59 17.42 -1.38
N GLY A 11 -6.67 16.48 -1.56
CA GLY A 11 -5.26 16.65 -1.17
C GLY A 11 -4.58 17.78 -1.95
N ASP A 12 -4.79 17.84 -3.25
CA ASP A 12 -4.23 18.89 -4.11
C ASP A 12 -4.81 20.28 -3.73
N ASP A 13 -6.12 20.36 -3.53
CA ASP A 13 -6.80 21.61 -3.12
C ASP A 13 -6.28 22.10 -1.75
N LEU A 14 -6.16 21.18 -0.77
CA LEU A 14 -5.67 21.53 0.57
C LEU A 14 -4.23 22.07 0.55
N LEU A 15 -3.36 21.47 -0.26
CA LEU A 15 -1.98 21.91 -0.41
C LEU A 15 -1.91 23.27 -1.10
N ALA A 16 -2.71 23.48 -2.14
CA ALA A 16 -2.78 24.75 -2.86
C ALA A 16 -3.30 25.89 -1.95
N ASP A 17 -4.40 25.65 -1.23
CA ASP A 17 -5.00 26.63 -0.30
C ASP A 17 -4.06 26.98 0.86
N SER A 18 -3.20 26.03 1.24
CA SER A 18 -2.19 26.26 2.28
C SER A 18 -0.93 26.95 1.76
N GLY A 19 -0.85 27.28 0.48
CA GLY A 19 0.31 27.92 -0.14
C GLY A 19 1.56 27.03 -0.21
N VAL A 20 1.38 25.71 -0.18
CA VAL A 20 2.47 24.74 -0.27
C VAL A 20 2.96 24.62 -1.72
N GLN A 21 4.27 24.73 -1.92
CA GLN A 21 4.87 24.43 -3.21
C GLN A 21 5.11 22.94 -3.35
N VAL A 22 4.32 22.28 -4.19
CA VAL A 22 4.40 20.84 -4.44
C VAL A 22 5.33 20.52 -5.62
N LEU A 23 6.15 19.48 -5.48
CA LEU A 23 7.00 18.96 -6.54
C LEU A 23 6.68 17.48 -6.75
N TYR A 24 5.80 17.18 -7.71
CA TYR A 24 5.52 15.80 -8.14
C TYR A 24 6.63 15.21 -8.99
N HIS A 25 6.65 13.89 -9.15
CA HIS A 25 7.64 13.15 -9.94
C HIS A 25 9.08 13.48 -9.54
N THR A 26 9.29 13.65 -8.25
CA THR A 26 10.56 14.06 -7.64
C THR A 26 10.96 13.04 -6.59
N VAL A 27 12.18 12.53 -6.66
CA VAL A 27 12.72 11.55 -5.72
C VAL A 27 13.88 12.16 -4.96
N VAL A 28 13.84 12.13 -3.64
CA VAL A 28 15.00 12.51 -2.82
C VAL A 28 16.08 11.45 -2.98
N SER A 29 17.28 11.90 -3.39
CA SER A 29 18.41 11.02 -3.68
C SER A 29 19.57 11.18 -2.73
N ASP A 30 19.59 12.25 -1.92
CA ASP A 30 20.65 12.53 -0.96
C ASP A 30 20.22 13.64 0.02
N VAL A 31 20.98 13.83 1.10
CA VAL A 31 20.78 14.92 2.06
C VAL A 31 21.98 15.86 2.05
N MET A 32 21.74 17.12 2.38
CA MET A 32 22.77 18.11 2.59
C MET A 32 22.92 18.34 4.10
N MET A 33 24.09 18.02 4.64
CA MET A 33 24.42 18.23 6.05
C MET A 33 25.15 19.55 6.25
N ASP A 34 24.88 20.24 7.37
CA ASP A 34 25.59 21.41 7.85
C ASP A 34 26.34 21.03 9.14
N GLY A 35 27.68 21.10 9.08
CA GLY A 35 28.54 20.70 10.21
C GLY A 35 28.44 19.22 10.62
N GLY A 36 27.74 18.38 9.88
CA GLY A 36 27.55 16.95 10.21
C GLY A 36 26.42 16.65 11.20
N GLU A 37 25.79 17.66 11.80
CA GLU A 37 24.78 17.49 12.86
C GLU A 37 23.37 17.92 12.43
N ARG A 38 23.24 18.71 11.37
CA ARG A 38 21.97 19.29 10.92
C ARG A 38 21.72 18.99 9.46
N VAL A 39 20.51 18.49 9.13
CA VAL A 39 20.03 18.40 7.76
C VAL A 39 19.69 19.82 7.29
N ALA A 40 20.50 20.35 6.37
CA ALA A 40 20.31 21.69 5.77
C ALA A 40 19.39 21.68 4.56
N GLY A 41 19.03 20.49 4.08
CA GLY A 41 18.15 20.29 2.96
C GLY A 41 18.36 18.94 2.29
N VAL A 42 17.79 18.79 1.11
CA VAL A 42 17.85 17.53 0.33
C VAL A 42 18.34 17.78 -1.09
N VAL A 43 18.90 16.75 -1.70
CA VAL A 43 19.13 16.66 -3.15
C VAL A 43 18.03 15.79 -3.74
N ALA A 44 17.25 16.35 -4.63
CA ALA A 44 16.18 15.66 -5.32
C ALA A 44 16.55 15.39 -6.79
N TYR A 45 16.09 14.27 -7.32
CA TYR A 45 16.23 13.94 -8.73
C TYR A 45 14.91 14.19 -9.44
N THR A 46 14.96 14.97 -10.51
CA THR A 46 13.83 15.33 -11.36
C THR A 46 14.17 15.04 -12.82
N LYS A 47 13.20 15.14 -13.73
CA LYS A 47 13.49 15.04 -15.17
C LYS A 47 14.42 16.16 -15.71
N GLN A 48 14.56 17.25 -14.96
CA GLN A 48 15.51 18.34 -15.29
C GLN A 48 16.90 18.10 -14.72
N GLY A 49 17.10 16.99 -14.01
CA GLY A 49 18.33 16.65 -13.31
C GLY A 49 18.25 16.84 -11.80
N LYS A 50 19.38 17.04 -11.16
CA LYS A 50 19.47 17.22 -9.70
C LYS A 50 19.03 18.62 -9.28
N LEU A 51 18.11 18.66 -8.32
CA LEU A 51 17.64 19.89 -7.67
C LEU A 51 18.12 19.88 -6.21
N ARG A 52 18.69 21.00 -5.74
CA ARG A 52 19.06 21.18 -4.34
C ARG A 52 17.97 22.04 -3.69
N VAL A 53 17.36 21.50 -2.65
CA VAL A 53 16.32 22.20 -1.87
C VAL A 53 16.85 22.43 -0.46
N THR A 54 17.06 23.68 -0.09
CA THR A 54 17.49 24.04 1.27
C THR A 54 16.31 24.35 2.16
N ALA A 55 16.40 23.99 3.41
CA ALA A 55 15.34 24.22 4.38
C ALA A 55 15.91 24.50 5.79
N LYS A 56 15.19 25.29 6.57
CA LYS A 56 15.49 25.49 7.99
C LYS A 56 15.13 24.25 8.81
N ILE A 57 14.04 23.58 8.44
CA ILE A 57 13.52 22.36 9.05
C ILE A 57 13.18 21.40 7.93
N THR A 58 13.57 20.14 8.08
CA THR A 58 13.23 19.04 7.16
C THR A 58 12.37 18.03 7.91
N ILE A 59 11.22 17.68 7.33
CA ILE A 59 10.33 16.65 7.87
C ILE A 59 10.41 15.43 6.94
N ASP A 60 10.87 14.31 7.51
CA ASP A 60 10.89 13.03 6.79
C ASP A 60 9.52 12.34 6.89
N ALA A 61 8.75 12.44 5.83
CA ALA A 61 7.46 11.77 5.66
C ALA A 61 7.49 10.77 4.48
N SER A 62 8.69 10.23 4.15
CA SER A 62 8.89 9.30 3.04
C SER A 62 8.15 7.96 3.21
N GLY A 63 7.75 7.62 4.43
CA GLY A 63 7.16 6.32 4.78
C GLY A 63 8.20 5.25 5.10
N ASP A 64 9.42 5.42 4.60
CA ASP A 64 10.52 4.47 4.72
C ASP A 64 11.73 5.04 5.50
N ALA A 65 11.57 6.21 6.14
CA ALA A 65 12.65 6.94 6.82
C ALA A 65 13.89 7.17 5.91
N ASP A 66 13.67 7.52 4.66
CA ASP A 66 14.72 7.63 3.66
C ASP A 66 15.67 8.78 3.96
N VAL A 67 15.13 9.97 4.26
CA VAL A 67 15.94 11.15 4.61
C VAL A 67 16.72 10.91 5.90
N THR A 68 16.08 10.28 6.89
CA THR A 68 16.70 9.88 8.16
C THR A 68 17.90 8.95 7.94
N ALA A 69 17.72 7.92 7.11
CA ALA A 69 18.78 6.97 6.79
C ALA A 69 19.92 7.61 5.98
N MET A 70 19.60 8.45 4.99
CA MET A 70 20.58 9.18 4.19
C MET A 70 21.39 10.17 5.05
N ALA A 71 20.79 10.73 6.11
CA ALA A 71 21.48 11.59 7.09
C ALA A 71 22.39 10.81 8.06
N GLY A 72 22.44 9.48 7.95
CA GLY A 72 23.21 8.64 8.87
C GLY A 72 22.61 8.51 10.26
N LEU A 73 21.35 8.91 10.44
CA LEU A 73 20.65 8.82 11.73
C LEU A 73 20.15 7.38 11.96
N PRO A 74 20.01 6.96 13.23
CA PRO A 74 19.63 5.59 13.55
C PRO A 74 18.20 5.27 13.09
N THR A 75 18.09 4.12 12.45
CA THR A 75 16.80 3.55 12.02
C THR A 75 16.69 2.10 12.49
N TYR A 76 15.46 1.60 12.60
CA TYR A 76 15.20 0.18 12.86
C TYR A 76 14.10 -0.35 11.92
N ARG A 77 14.03 -1.65 11.70
CA ARG A 77 13.03 -2.28 10.82
C ARG A 77 11.80 -2.73 11.59
N SER A 78 12.00 -3.54 12.58
CA SER A 78 10.98 -3.94 13.56
C SER A 78 11.68 -4.48 14.80
N LEU A 79 10.97 -4.52 15.92
CA LEU A 79 11.51 -5.05 17.16
C LEU A 79 11.91 -6.53 17.06
N ASN A 80 11.28 -7.29 16.13
CA ASN A 80 11.48 -8.73 15.98
C ASN A 80 12.09 -9.12 14.63
N GLY A 81 12.55 -8.16 13.82
CA GLY A 81 13.07 -8.40 12.47
C GLY A 81 12.01 -8.79 11.43
N VAL A 82 10.76 -9.02 11.84
CA VAL A 82 9.66 -9.35 10.93
C VAL A 82 9.03 -8.07 10.40
N ILE A 83 8.91 -7.95 9.09
CA ILE A 83 8.22 -6.85 8.42
C ILE A 83 6.88 -7.32 7.86
N GLN A 84 5.95 -6.39 7.74
CA GLN A 84 4.64 -6.69 7.17
C GLN A 84 4.73 -6.77 5.65
N ASN A 85 4.25 -7.88 5.08
CA ASN A 85 4.33 -8.12 3.64
C ASN A 85 3.63 -7.02 2.81
N PRO A 86 4.17 -6.70 1.64
CA PRO A 86 3.54 -5.79 0.69
C PRO A 86 2.14 -6.25 0.25
N THR A 87 1.32 -5.30 -0.20
CA THR A 87 -0.06 -5.55 -0.61
C THR A 87 -0.36 -4.81 -1.91
N MET A 88 -0.96 -5.48 -2.89
CA MET A 88 -1.53 -4.85 -4.07
C MET A 88 -3.02 -4.59 -3.83
N ILE A 89 -3.39 -3.33 -3.66
CA ILE A 89 -4.79 -2.90 -3.62
C ILE A 89 -5.30 -2.81 -5.05
N PHE A 90 -6.54 -3.25 -5.28
CA PHE A 90 -7.16 -3.20 -6.61
C PHE A 90 -8.66 -2.93 -6.52
N ARG A 91 -9.25 -2.54 -7.62
CA ARG A 91 -10.70 -2.36 -7.74
C ARG A 91 -11.25 -3.30 -8.79
N ILE A 92 -12.43 -3.81 -8.49
CA ILE A 92 -13.23 -4.60 -9.43
C ILE A 92 -14.53 -3.86 -9.74
N ASN A 93 -14.95 -3.93 -10.99
CA ASN A 93 -16.25 -3.47 -11.48
C ASN A 93 -17.09 -4.65 -12.01
N GLY A 94 -18.33 -4.38 -12.41
CA GLY A 94 -19.25 -5.42 -12.86
C GLY A 94 -19.84 -6.22 -11.70
N VAL A 95 -19.84 -5.65 -10.49
CA VAL A 95 -20.39 -6.28 -9.28
C VAL A 95 -21.83 -5.83 -9.07
N ASP A 96 -22.75 -6.77 -8.84
CA ASP A 96 -24.05 -6.47 -8.21
C ASP A 96 -23.82 -6.21 -6.71
N VAL A 97 -23.46 -4.96 -6.38
CA VAL A 97 -23.13 -4.56 -5.02
C VAL A 97 -24.30 -4.77 -4.07
N LYS A 98 -25.54 -4.58 -4.53
CA LYS A 98 -26.73 -4.82 -3.70
C LYS A 98 -26.79 -6.30 -3.31
N ARG A 99 -26.73 -7.21 -4.25
CA ARG A 99 -26.74 -8.66 -3.99
C ARG A 99 -25.56 -9.11 -3.14
N PHE A 100 -24.38 -8.53 -3.38
CA PHE A 100 -23.20 -8.78 -2.56
C PHE A 100 -23.45 -8.40 -1.08
N LEU A 101 -23.98 -7.20 -0.82
CA LEU A 101 -24.27 -6.72 0.54
C LEU A 101 -25.44 -7.49 1.19
N ASP A 102 -26.48 -7.83 0.43
CA ASP A 102 -27.60 -8.64 0.92
C ASP A 102 -27.10 -10.04 1.37
N THR A 103 -26.04 -10.56 0.73
CA THR A 103 -25.50 -11.89 1.03
C THR A 103 -24.48 -11.88 2.17
N TYR A 104 -23.56 -10.90 2.20
CA TYR A 104 -22.41 -10.88 3.11
C TYR A 104 -22.48 -9.81 4.19
N GLY A 105 -23.46 -8.91 4.13
CA GLY A 105 -23.56 -7.74 4.98
C GLY A 105 -22.67 -6.59 4.53
N ASP A 106 -22.74 -5.50 5.24
CA ASP A 106 -21.99 -4.26 4.99
C ASP A 106 -20.62 -4.21 5.69
N ASN A 107 -20.25 -5.27 6.39
CA ASN A 107 -18.94 -5.41 7.02
C ASN A 107 -17.86 -5.68 5.97
N SER A 108 -16.86 -4.82 5.92
CA SER A 108 -15.74 -4.92 4.98
C SER A 108 -14.79 -6.11 5.24
N VAL A 109 -14.91 -6.78 6.38
CA VAL A 109 -14.15 -7.99 6.72
C VAL A 109 -15.05 -9.20 6.54
N LEU A 110 -14.86 -9.92 5.45
CA LEU A 110 -15.62 -11.14 5.19
C LEU A 110 -15.05 -12.30 6.01
N LEU A 111 -15.89 -12.86 6.89
CA LEU A 111 -15.59 -13.97 7.78
C LEU A 111 -16.57 -15.13 7.52
N GLY A 112 -16.31 -16.28 8.16
CA GLY A 112 -17.17 -17.45 8.07
C GLY A 112 -17.26 -18.00 6.65
N PRO A 113 -18.41 -17.88 5.96
CA PRO A 113 -18.61 -18.53 4.66
C PRO A 113 -17.53 -18.22 3.62
N VAL A 114 -17.00 -17.01 3.60
CA VAL A 114 -15.93 -16.63 2.65
C VAL A 114 -14.60 -17.27 3.02
N VAL A 115 -14.30 -17.40 4.32
CA VAL A 115 -13.11 -18.13 4.77
C VAL A 115 -13.18 -19.60 4.34
N GLU A 116 -14.34 -20.24 4.53
CA GLU A 116 -14.56 -21.64 4.09
C GLU A 116 -14.45 -21.78 2.59
N MET A 117 -14.98 -20.83 1.82
CA MET A 117 -14.86 -20.80 0.35
C MET A 117 -13.39 -20.72 -0.10
N ILE A 118 -12.59 -19.84 0.54
CA ILE A 118 -11.14 -19.72 0.26
C ILE A 118 -10.41 -21.03 0.59
N GLN A 119 -10.69 -21.63 1.75
CA GLN A 119 -10.09 -22.90 2.13
C GLN A 119 -10.44 -24.01 1.15
N LYS A 120 -11.70 -24.11 0.75
CA LYS A 120 -12.17 -25.09 -0.24
C LYS A 120 -11.53 -24.85 -1.62
N ALA A 121 -11.44 -23.59 -2.05
CA ALA A 121 -10.81 -23.22 -3.31
C ALA A 121 -9.32 -23.62 -3.31
N ASN A 122 -8.58 -23.31 -2.24
CA ASN A 122 -7.18 -23.71 -2.12
C ASN A 122 -7.02 -25.23 -2.05
N ALA A 123 -7.86 -25.93 -1.30
CA ALA A 123 -7.83 -27.40 -1.18
C ALA A 123 -8.08 -28.10 -2.52
N SER A 124 -8.81 -27.48 -3.45
CA SER A 124 -9.03 -28.01 -4.80
C SER A 124 -7.78 -28.02 -5.68
N GLY A 125 -6.71 -27.32 -5.30
CA GLY A 125 -5.52 -27.10 -6.10
C GLY A 125 -5.71 -26.11 -7.26
N LYS A 126 -6.92 -25.59 -7.46
CA LYS A 126 -7.23 -24.63 -8.54
C LYS A 126 -6.79 -23.22 -8.20
N TYR A 127 -6.64 -22.89 -6.91
CA TYR A 127 -6.30 -21.58 -6.36
C TYR A 127 -5.18 -21.66 -5.34
N ALA A 128 -4.41 -20.57 -5.23
CA ALA A 128 -3.38 -20.39 -4.21
C ALA A 128 -3.55 -19.01 -3.52
N LEU A 129 -4.72 -18.82 -2.87
CA LEU A 129 -5.09 -17.56 -2.23
C LEU A 129 -4.36 -17.43 -0.89
N PRO A 130 -3.52 -16.40 -0.71
CA PRO A 130 -2.61 -16.33 0.45
C PRO A 130 -3.29 -15.90 1.75
N ARG A 131 -4.49 -15.28 1.67
CA ARG A 131 -5.21 -14.78 2.84
C ARG A 131 -6.57 -15.43 2.97
N GLN A 132 -6.92 -15.82 4.20
CA GLN A 132 -8.25 -16.29 4.55
C GLN A 132 -9.21 -15.15 4.89
N LYS A 133 -8.72 -14.10 5.54
CA LYS A 133 -9.49 -12.88 5.83
C LYS A 133 -9.19 -11.84 4.77
N ILE A 134 -10.20 -11.44 4.04
CA ILE A 134 -10.10 -10.44 2.96
C ILE A 134 -11.02 -9.26 3.26
N PHE A 135 -10.66 -8.10 2.72
CA PHE A 135 -11.40 -6.86 2.91
C PHE A 135 -11.93 -6.39 1.56
N LEU A 136 -13.26 -6.31 1.44
CA LEU A 136 -13.94 -5.82 0.25
C LEU A 136 -14.83 -4.65 0.66
N PHE A 137 -14.54 -3.48 0.11
CA PHE A 137 -15.22 -2.24 0.47
C PHE A 137 -16.06 -1.75 -0.71
N PRO A 138 -17.39 -1.62 -0.57
CA PRO A 138 -18.18 -0.89 -1.54
C PRO A 138 -17.65 0.54 -1.71
N THR A 139 -17.52 0.99 -2.95
CA THR A 139 -17.14 2.37 -3.25
C THR A 139 -18.40 3.21 -3.50
N PRO A 140 -18.30 4.54 -3.66
CA PRO A 140 -19.42 5.37 -4.08
C PRO A 140 -19.98 5.03 -5.48
N ARG A 141 -19.31 4.16 -6.25
CA ARG A 141 -19.77 3.67 -7.55
C ARG A 141 -20.65 2.44 -7.37
N PRO A 142 -21.79 2.34 -8.08
CA PRO A 142 -22.83 1.35 -7.78
C PRO A 142 -22.41 -0.10 -8.10
N ASP A 143 -21.39 -0.29 -8.92
CA ASP A 143 -20.94 -1.60 -9.41
C ASP A 143 -19.48 -1.93 -9.04
N GLN A 144 -18.92 -1.27 -8.02
CA GLN A 144 -17.49 -1.34 -7.74
C GLN A 144 -17.18 -1.70 -6.28
N LEU A 145 -16.23 -2.61 -6.11
CA LEU A 145 -15.58 -2.89 -4.82
C LEU A 145 -14.09 -2.54 -4.85
N LEU A 146 -13.59 -1.98 -3.75
CA LEU A 146 -12.16 -1.85 -3.46
C LEU A 146 -11.71 -3.08 -2.68
N CYS A 147 -10.62 -3.71 -3.10
CA CYS A 147 -10.16 -4.98 -2.60
C CYS A 147 -8.79 -4.87 -1.92
N ASN A 148 -8.71 -5.29 -0.65
CA ASN A 148 -7.48 -5.47 0.10
C ASN A 148 -7.35 -6.95 0.49
N CYS A 149 -6.89 -7.78 -0.45
CA CYS A 149 -6.94 -9.23 -0.36
C CYS A 149 -5.55 -9.87 -0.45
N THR A 150 -4.59 -9.21 -1.11
CA THR A 150 -3.28 -9.80 -1.39
C THR A 150 -2.37 -9.82 -0.16
N ARG A 151 -1.44 -10.74 -0.15
CA ARG A 151 -0.27 -10.81 0.73
C ARG A 151 0.89 -11.30 -0.12
N ILE A 152 1.85 -10.42 -0.40
CA ILE A 152 2.85 -10.67 -1.41
C ILE A 152 4.12 -11.20 -0.78
N LEU A 153 4.50 -12.40 -1.23
CA LEU A 153 5.77 -13.06 -0.94
C LEU A 153 6.53 -13.24 -2.25
N GLY A 154 7.81 -13.53 -2.15
CA GLY A 154 8.61 -14.01 -3.27
C GLY A 154 8.08 -15.33 -3.83
N GLU A 155 8.49 -15.68 -5.04
CA GLU A 155 8.09 -16.94 -5.70
C GLU A 155 8.55 -18.17 -4.92
N ASP A 156 9.66 -18.03 -4.19
CA ASP A 156 10.21 -19.02 -3.26
C ASP A 156 9.56 -19.01 -1.85
N GLY A 157 8.58 -18.15 -1.62
CA GLY A 157 7.86 -17.99 -0.36
C GLY A 157 8.57 -17.11 0.67
N ARG A 158 9.72 -16.48 0.35
CA ARG A 158 10.42 -15.58 1.26
C ARG A 158 9.70 -14.24 1.42
N ASP A 159 9.95 -13.56 2.52
CA ASP A 159 9.56 -12.17 2.68
C ASP A 159 10.39 -11.27 1.75
N LEU A 160 9.71 -10.31 1.10
CA LEU A 160 10.34 -9.35 0.19
C LEU A 160 10.72 -8.09 0.95
N ASP A 161 11.95 -7.64 0.77
CA ASP A 161 12.46 -6.41 1.37
C ASP A 161 12.11 -5.19 0.53
N PRO A 162 11.23 -4.29 0.99
CA PRO A 162 10.82 -3.12 0.22
C PRO A 162 11.96 -2.10 -0.02
N LEU A 163 13.11 -2.26 0.63
CA LEU A 163 14.28 -1.42 0.40
C LEU A 163 15.21 -1.97 -0.69
N VAL A 164 14.88 -3.14 -1.25
CA VAL A 164 15.64 -3.79 -2.33
C VAL A 164 14.85 -3.70 -3.62
N ALA A 165 15.39 -3.03 -4.63
CA ALA A 165 14.70 -2.79 -5.90
C ALA A 165 14.28 -4.09 -6.63
N ALA A 166 15.08 -5.15 -6.54
CA ALA A 166 14.74 -6.45 -7.09
C ALA A 166 13.51 -7.07 -6.40
N ASP A 167 13.44 -6.96 -5.08
CA ASP A 167 12.32 -7.45 -4.27
C ASP A 167 11.04 -6.65 -4.54
N LEU A 168 11.14 -5.33 -4.69
CA LEU A 168 10.00 -4.50 -5.12
C LEU A 168 9.51 -4.88 -6.50
N THR A 169 10.42 -5.14 -7.44
CA THR A 169 10.07 -5.60 -8.80
C THR A 169 9.33 -6.93 -8.74
N GLU A 170 9.83 -7.87 -7.94
CA GLU A 170 9.16 -9.15 -7.72
C GLU A 170 7.79 -8.96 -7.07
N ALA A 171 7.68 -8.08 -6.06
CA ALA A 171 6.42 -7.76 -5.39
C ALA A 171 5.35 -7.22 -6.36
N GLU A 172 5.74 -6.34 -7.30
CA GLU A 172 4.87 -5.85 -8.36
C GLU A 172 4.34 -6.98 -9.25
N ILE A 173 5.21 -7.88 -9.65
CA ILE A 173 4.86 -9.02 -10.54
C ILE A 173 3.95 -10.01 -9.80
N GLN A 174 4.32 -10.42 -8.59
CA GLN A 174 3.56 -11.37 -7.79
C GLN A 174 2.21 -10.76 -7.35
N GLY A 175 2.20 -9.46 -7.02
CA GLY A 175 0.97 -8.73 -6.69
C GLY A 175 -0.06 -8.80 -7.82
N ARG A 176 0.34 -8.52 -9.06
CA ARG A 176 -0.54 -8.62 -10.23
C ARG A 176 -0.96 -10.06 -10.55
N LYS A 177 -0.11 -11.06 -10.28
CA LYS A 177 -0.52 -12.49 -10.39
C LYS A 177 -1.63 -12.81 -9.39
N GLN A 178 -1.47 -12.40 -8.12
CA GLN A 178 -2.49 -12.61 -7.08
C GLN A 178 -3.80 -11.90 -7.39
N VAL A 179 -3.76 -10.66 -7.91
CA VAL A 179 -4.97 -9.91 -8.30
C VAL A 179 -5.79 -10.68 -9.32
N ARG A 180 -5.16 -11.23 -10.37
CA ARG A 180 -5.87 -12.07 -11.37
C ARG A 180 -6.46 -13.34 -10.77
N GLU A 181 -5.81 -13.88 -9.75
CA GLU A 181 -6.30 -15.07 -9.08
C GLU A 181 -7.51 -14.78 -8.20
N TYR A 182 -7.50 -13.66 -7.47
CA TYR A 182 -8.66 -13.17 -6.73
C TYR A 182 -9.83 -12.81 -7.64
N GLU A 183 -9.59 -12.18 -8.80
CA GLU A 183 -10.65 -11.93 -9.79
C GLU A 183 -11.39 -13.21 -10.16
N ARG A 184 -10.66 -14.27 -10.55
CA ARG A 184 -11.24 -15.58 -10.88
C ARG A 184 -12.00 -16.17 -9.70
N PHE A 185 -11.41 -16.12 -8.50
CA PHE A 185 -12.05 -16.62 -7.28
C PHE A 185 -13.36 -15.87 -6.99
N PHE A 186 -13.37 -14.55 -7.10
CA PHE A 186 -14.59 -13.77 -6.87
C PHE A 186 -15.71 -14.15 -7.84
N ARG A 187 -15.38 -14.31 -9.11
CA ARG A 187 -16.35 -14.73 -10.14
C ARG A 187 -16.90 -16.13 -9.89
N ASP A 188 -16.08 -17.05 -9.43
CA ASP A 188 -16.44 -18.45 -9.25
C ASP A 188 -17.19 -18.70 -7.91
N TYR A 189 -16.97 -17.85 -6.89
CA TYR A 189 -17.42 -18.14 -5.53
C TYR A 189 -18.27 -17.06 -4.87
N LEU A 190 -18.15 -15.79 -5.25
CA LEU A 190 -18.84 -14.71 -4.52
C LEU A 190 -20.12 -14.28 -5.23
N ALA A 191 -21.24 -14.33 -4.48
CA ALA A 191 -22.52 -13.84 -4.96
C ALA A 191 -22.43 -12.34 -5.32
N GLY A 192 -22.95 -11.99 -6.49
CA GLY A 192 -22.87 -10.62 -7.03
C GLY A 192 -21.59 -10.31 -7.78
N CYS A 193 -20.58 -11.21 -7.77
CA CYS A 193 -19.30 -11.01 -8.45
C CYS A 193 -19.15 -11.84 -9.75
N GLU A 194 -20.17 -12.49 -10.22
CA GLU A 194 -20.13 -13.42 -11.37
C GLU A 194 -19.61 -12.77 -12.66
N HIS A 195 -19.80 -11.46 -12.80
CA HIS A 195 -19.35 -10.65 -13.93
C HIS A 195 -18.23 -9.67 -13.57
N ALA A 196 -17.64 -9.83 -12.37
CA ALA A 196 -16.60 -8.94 -11.92
C ALA A 196 -15.34 -9.01 -12.80
N TYR A 197 -14.72 -7.88 -12.99
CA TYR A 197 -13.43 -7.75 -13.67
C TYR A 197 -12.57 -6.72 -12.96
N VAL A 198 -11.24 -6.88 -13.02
CA VAL A 198 -10.30 -5.91 -12.47
C VAL A 198 -10.37 -4.63 -13.30
N ASN A 199 -10.73 -3.52 -12.66
CA ASN A 199 -10.73 -2.20 -13.27
C ASN A 199 -9.34 -1.58 -13.27
N ASP A 200 -8.69 -1.59 -12.09
CA ASP A 200 -7.33 -1.11 -11.92
C ASP A 200 -6.67 -1.70 -10.67
N THR A 201 -5.37 -1.47 -10.55
CA THR A 201 -4.57 -1.75 -9.36
C THR A 201 -3.99 -0.45 -8.81
N GLY A 202 -3.46 -0.50 -7.60
CA GLY A 202 -2.57 0.56 -7.13
C GLY A 202 -1.46 0.82 -8.16
N VAL A 203 -1.04 2.08 -8.29
CA VAL A 203 0.05 2.48 -9.20
C VAL A 203 1.36 1.77 -8.83
N GLN A 204 1.53 1.52 -7.54
CA GLN A 204 2.64 0.81 -6.94
C GLN A 204 2.12 -0.15 -5.88
N VAL A 205 2.84 -1.24 -5.65
CA VAL A 205 2.60 -2.12 -4.51
C VAL A 205 2.66 -1.33 -3.21
N GLY A 206 1.68 -1.55 -2.33
CA GLY A 206 1.61 -0.87 -1.03
C GLY A 206 2.64 -1.43 -0.07
N ILE A 207 3.63 -0.63 0.27
CA ILE A 207 4.59 -0.92 1.32
C ILE A 207 3.93 -0.65 2.66
N ARG A 208 3.94 -1.64 3.54
CA ARG A 208 3.29 -1.54 4.84
C ARG A 208 4.27 -1.26 5.97
N GLN A 209 5.49 -1.70 5.81
CA GLN A 209 6.57 -1.53 6.77
C GLN A 209 7.92 -1.72 6.08
N SER A 210 8.86 -0.83 6.40
CA SER A 210 10.26 -0.95 6.00
C SER A 210 11.15 -0.49 7.15
N ARG A 211 11.73 0.71 7.07
CA ARG A 211 12.48 1.35 8.15
C ARG A 211 11.60 2.31 8.95
N GLN A 212 11.97 2.50 10.21
CA GLN A 212 11.41 3.52 11.09
C GLN A 212 12.57 4.33 11.71
N ALA A 213 12.40 5.64 11.83
CA ALA A 213 13.37 6.48 12.49
C ALA A 213 13.35 6.21 14.00
N MET A 214 14.54 6.18 14.62
CA MET A 214 14.65 6.21 16.07
C MET A 214 14.56 7.67 16.55
N GLY A 215 13.35 8.08 16.95
CA GLY A 215 13.09 9.41 17.47
C GLY A 215 13.57 9.59 18.91
N VAL A 216 13.66 10.86 19.34
CA VAL A 216 13.93 11.22 20.76
C VAL A 216 12.78 10.76 21.67
N ALA A 217 11.55 10.71 21.13
CA ALA A 217 10.38 10.18 21.80
C ALA A 217 9.66 9.19 20.90
N THR A 218 9.06 8.16 21.48
CA THR A 218 8.24 7.17 20.79
C THR A 218 6.86 7.17 21.45
N LEU A 219 5.80 7.20 20.66
CA LEU A 219 4.43 7.11 21.15
C LEU A 219 4.24 5.75 21.83
N ALA A 220 3.83 5.76 23.09
CA ALA A 220 3.57 4.58 23.89
C ALA A 220 2.06 4.43 24.18
N ASN A 221 1.64 3.24 24.61
CA ASN A 221 0.23 3.02 24.97
C ASN A 221 -0.28 3.92 26.10
N SER A 222 0.65 4.49 26.91
CA SER A 222 0.33 5.46 27.94
C SER A 222 0.02 6.86 27.42
N ASP A 223 0.30 7.12 26.16
CA ASP A 223 0.14 8.43 25.52
C ASP A 223 -1.20 8.56 24.75
N VAL A 224 -2.04 7.49 24.77
CA VAL A 224 -3.31 7.38 24.05
C VAL A 224 -4.52 7.31 24.98
#